data_44e0e78af455c4d20f3e7f927aad0f5f
#
_entry.id   44e0e78af455c4d20f3e7f927aad0f5f
#
_cell.length_a   1.000
_cell.length_b   1.000
_cell.length_c   1.000
_cell.angle_alpha   90.00
_cell.angle_beta   90.00
_cell.angle_gamma   90.00
#
_symmetry.space_group_name_H-M   'P 1'
#
loop_
_entity.id
_entity.type
_entity.pdbx_description
1 polymer ?
#
loop_
_entity_poly.entity_id
_entity_poly.type
_entity_poly.pdbx_seq_one_letter_code
_entity_poly.pdbx_strand_id
1 'polypeptide(L)'
;DAPREIRGEFKPISTNVPGLQICEEFPRMSRMMDKFTVIRSIVGATGGHDAEQCMTGRSPRNQPPGGWPSIGSILSKLKGPVKPDMPPFIGLSPKTGHIQWSDPGKAGYLGPAHAAFKPSAEGKEDMTLNGITLERLSDRKKLLHSFDQLRRDVDNSGLIEGMDAYNQQAFGMLTSGKLAEALDLGREDVKLRDRYGRGTAKLTADGAPKLLDHFLLARRLVEVGVRCVSLSFSRWDWHGGNFNRARQDFPMLDQGLTALVEDL
;
A
#
# COMPACT_ATOMS: atom_id res chain seq x y z
N ASP A 1 -24.35 -8.56 -24.78
CA ASP A 1 -25.37 -8.75 -23.74
C ASP A 1 -25.50 -10.25 -23.43
N ALA A 2 -25.01 -10.66 -22.26
CA ALA A 2 -25.09 -12.04 -21.83
C ALA A 2 -26.54 -12.42 -21.47
N PRO A 3 -26.97 -13.66 -21.70
CA PRO A 3 -28.27 -14.19 -21.22
C PRO A 3 -28.40 -13.98 -19.70
N ARG A 4 -29.65 -13.89 -19.21
CA ARG A 4 -29.96 -13.60 -17.81
C ARG A 4 -29.34 -14.63 -16.85
N GLU A 5 -29.31 -15.86 -17.22
CA GLU A 5 -28.74 -16.98 -16.46
C GLU A 5 -27.22 -16.92 -16.31
N ILE A 6 -26.54 -16.14 -17.19
CA ILE A 6 -25.07 -15.98 -17.18
C ILE A 6 -24.66 -14.67 -16.51
N ARG A 7 -25.54 -13.64 -16.52
CA ARG A 7 -25.20 -12.30 -15.99
C ARG A 7 -25.01 -12.23 -14.47
N GLY A 8 -25.42 -13.25 -13.75
CA GLY A 8 -25.40 -13.27 -12.29
C GLY A 8 -26.56 -12.53 -11.64
N GLU A 9 -26.52 -12.40 -10.31
CA GLU A 9 -27.65 -11.90 -9.49
C GLU A 9 -27.71 -10.37 -9.40
N PHE A 10 -26.56 -9.68 -9.51
CA PHE A 10 -26.49 -8.25 -9.33
C PHE A 10 -27.01 -7.46 -10.52
N LYS A 11 -27.61 -6.31 -10.21
CA LYS A 11 -28.16 -5.39 -11.20
C LYS A 11 -27.21 -4.21 -11.42
N PRO A 12 -27.19 -3.64 -12.63
CA PRO A 12 -26.55 -2.36 -12.87
C PRO A 12 -27.36 -1.20 -12.29
N ILE A 13 -26.69 -0.22 -11.69
CA ILE A 13 -27.26 1.05 -11.30
C ILE A 13 -26.61 2.18 -12.11
N SER A 14 -27.38 3.23 -12.38
CA SER A 14 -26.86 4.43 -13.04
C SER A 14 -25.89 5.20 -12.13
N THR A 15 -24.94 5.89 -12.73
CA THR A 15 -24.00 6.73 -12.03
C THR A 15 -24.26 8.20 -12.32
N ASN A 16 -23.52 9.13 -11.69
CA ASN A 16 -23.54 10.54 -11.99
C ASN A 16 -22.89 10.87 -13.37
N VAL A 17 -22.26 9.88 -14.02
CA VAL A 17 -21.74 10.00 -15.40
C VAL A 17 -22.75 9.39 -16.37
N PRO A 18 -23.36 10.18 -17.30
CA PRO A 18 -24.35 9.66 -18.23
C PRO A 18 -23.83 8.48 -19.04
N GLY A 19 -24.62 7.42 -19.14
CA GLY A 19 -24.29 6.20 -19.89
C GLY A 19 -23.34 5.24 -19.18
N LEU A 20 -22.81 5.59 -18.02
CA LEU A 20 -21.99 4.72 -17.21
C LEU A 20 -22.82 4.06 -16.11
N GLN A 21 -22.79 2.74 -16.06
CA GLN A 21 -23.44 1.93 -15.03
C GLN A 21 -22.42 1.06 -14.31
N ILE A 22 -22.64 0.85 -13.00
CA ILE A 22 -21.84 -0.03 -12.16
C ILE A 22 -22.74 -0.99 -11.36
N CYS A 23 -22.17 -1.95 -10.65
CA CYS A 23 -22.90 -2.90 -9.80
C CYS A 23 -23.66 -2.17 -8.68
N GLU A 24 -24.89 -2.61 -8.38
CA GLU A 24 -25.77 -2.05 -7.33
C GLU A 24 -25.17 -2.06 -5.93
N GLU A 25 -24.15 -2.87 -5.66
CA GLU A 25 -23.45 -2.96 -4.38
C GLU A 25 -22.49 -1.77 -4.14
N PHE A 26 -22.37 -0.84 -5.10
CA PHE A 26 -21.52 0.37 -5.01
C PHE A 26 -22.34 1.67 -5.10
N PRO A 27 -23.35 1.89 -4.22
CA PRO A 27 -24.22 3.05 -4.31
C PRO A 27 -23.54 4.39 -3.97
N ARG A 28 -22.47 4.39 -3.18
CA ARG A 28 -21.70 5.62 -2.89
C ARG A 28 -20.82 5.99 -4.07
N MET A 29 -20.06 5.02 -4.60
CA MET A 29 -19.22 5.21 -5.77
C MET A 29 -20.02 5.67 -6.99
N SER A 30 -21.27 5.17 -7.16
CA SER A 30 -22.13 5.58 -8.28
C SER A 30 -22.42 7.09 -8.31
N ARG A 31 -22.39 7.77 -7.15
CA ARG A 31 -22.64 9.21 -7.03
C ARG A 31 -21.43 10.07 -7.33
N MET A 32 -20.25 9.45 -7.45
CA MET A 32 -18.98 10.15 -7.66
C MET A 32 -18.10 9.48 -8.74
N MET A 33 -18.74 8.81 -9.70
CA MET A 33 -18.02 8.13 -10.79
C MET A 33 -17.23 9.09 -11.70
N ASP A 34 -17.57 10.36 -11.71
CA ASP A 34 -16.79 11.43 -12.35
C ASP A 34 -15.36 11.56 -11.80
N LYS A 35 -15.09 11.02 -10.60
CA LYS A 35 -13.77 10.98 -9.96
C LYS A 35 -12.98 9.69 -10.25
N PHE A 36 -13.57 8.74 -10.97
CA PHE A 36 -12.97 7.45 -11.25
C PHE A 36 -12.76 7.23 -12.75
N THR A 37 -11.67 6.56 -13.09
CA THR A 37 -11.45 6.04 -14.43
C THR A 37 -11.75 4.54 -14.45
N VAL A 38 -12.68 4.11 -15.30
CA VAL A 38 -13.06 2.71 -15.44
C VAL A 38 -12.35 2.09 -16.63
N ILE A 39 -11.46 1.15 -16.37
CA ILE A 39 -10.77 0.37 -17.40
C ILE A 39 -11.52 -0.95 -17.57
N ARG A 40 -12.19 -1.14 -18.71
CA ARG A 40 -13.04 -2.31 -18.99
C ARG A 40 -12.33 -3.43 -19.72
N SER A 41 -11.19 -3.14 -20.33
CA SER A 41 -10.46 -4.07 -21.20
C SER A 41 -9.05 -4.27 -20.67
N ILE A 42 -8.88 -5.22 -19.75
CA ILE A 42 -7.57 -5.62 -19.25
C ILE A 42 -7.22 -6.96 -19.91
N VAL A 43 -6.05 -7.01 -20.54
CA VAL A 43 -5.52 -8.21 -21.20
C VAL A 43 -4.19 -8.63 -20.58
N GLY A 44 -3.80 -9.89 -20.78
CA GLY A 44 -2.51 -10.40 -20.32
C GLY A 44 -2.49 -10.88 -18.86
N ALA A 45 -3.67 -10.99 -18.21
CA ALA A 45 -3.76 -11.61 -16.90
C ALA A 45 -3.27 -13.07 -16.93
N THR A 46 -2.51 -13.46 -15.91
CA THR A 46 -2.05 -14.84 -15.71
C THR A 46 -2.93 -15.54 -14.66
N GLY A 47 -2.94 -16.87 -14.66
CA GLY A 47 -3.72 -17.66 -13.69
C GLY A 47 -3.10 -17.75 -12.28
N GLY A 48 -2.09 -16.97 -11.96
CA GLY A 48 -1.50 -16.91 -10.62
C GLY A 48 -2.35 -16.09 -9.65
N HIS A 49 -2.19 -16.37 -8.36
CA HIS A 49 -2.93 -15.68 -7.27
C HIS A 49 -2.08 -14.66 -6.52
N ASP A 50 -0.86 -14.39 -6.93
CA ASP A 50 -0.02 -13.39 -6.29
C ASP A 50 -0.31 -11.96 -6.79
N ALA A 51 0.03 -10.98 -5.97
CA ALA A 51 -0.19 -9.57 -6.27
C ALA A 51 0.83 -9.01 -7.28
N GLU A 52 1.84 -9.78 -7.69
CA GLU A 52 2.98 -9.27 -8.48
C GLU A 52 2.52 -8.59 -9.77
N GLN A 53 1.61 -9.24 -10.52
CA GLN A 53 1.14 -8.67 -11.78
C GLN A 53 0.34 -7.38 -11.58
N CYS A 54 -0.49 -7.30 -10.53
CA CYS A 54 -1.23 -6.08 -10.20
C CYS A 54 -0.29 -4.94 -9.80
N MET A 55 0.79 -5.26 -9.10
CA MET A 55 1.74 -4.28 -8.59
C MET A 55 2.79 -3.84 -9.61
N THR A 56 3.11 -4.68 -10.60
CA THR A 56 4.16 -4.41 -11.60
C THR A 56 3.60 -4.08 -12.98
N GLY A 57 2.36 -4.48 -13.29
CA GLY A 57 1.81 -4.46 -14.64
C GLY A 57 2.49 -5.44 -15.60
N ARG A 58 3.26 -6.40 -15.07
CA ARG A 58 4.08 -7.32 -15.87
C ARG A 58 3.75 -8.77 -15.54
N SER A 59 3.80 -9.62 -16.56
CA SER A 59 3.72 -11.05 -16.35
C SER A 59 4.92 -11.54 -15.51
N PRO A 60 4.72 -12.50 -14.60
CA PRO A 60 5.82 -13.14 -13.89
C PRO A 60 6.74 -13.97 -14.78
N ARG A 61 6.36 -14.20 -16.05
CA ARG A 61 7.19 -14.86 -17.04
C ARG A 61 8.26 -13.92 -17.58
N ASN A 62 9.44 -14.45 -17.87
CA ASN A 62 10.55 -13.70 -18.46
C ASN A 62 10.98 -12.46 -17.64
N GLN A 63 11.06 -12.63 -16.33
CA GLN A 63 11.54 -11.57 -15.44
C GLN A 63 13.03 -11.30 -15.69
N PRO A 64 13.45 -10.02 -15.62
CA PRO A 64 14.87 -9.69 -15.61
C PRO A 64 15.54 -10.19 -14.32
N PRO A 65 16.87 -10.32 -14.29
CA PRO A 65 17.59 -10.57 -13.05
C PRO A 65 17.17 -9.56 -11.96
N GLY A 66 16.83 -10.05 -10.77
CA GLY A 66 16.28 -9.24 -9.68
C GLY A 66 14.75 -9.06 -9.72
N GLY A 67 14.06 -9.41 -10.79
CA GLY A 67 12.62 -9.29 -10.96
C GLY A 67 12.13 -7.90 -11.36
N TRP A 68 10.85 -7.78 -11.71
CA TRP A 68 10.21 -6.51 -12.04
C TRP A 68 9.92 -5.69 -10.77
N PRO A 69 10.23 -4.37 -10.78
CA PRO A 69 9.87 -3.50 -9.67
C PRO A 69 8.38 -3.18 -9.65
N SER A 70 7.81 -3.07 -8.45
CA SER A 70 6.45 -2.57 -8.25
C SER A 70 6.34 -1.08 -8.59
N ILE A 71 5.12 -0.61 -8.88
CA ILE A 71 4.85 0.81 -9.19
C ILE A 71 5.34 1.74 -8.05
N GLY A 72 5.18 1.34 -6.79
CA GLY A 72 5.68 2.12 -5.65
C GLY A 72 7.20 2.21 -5.61
N SER A 73 7.90 1.12 -5.97
CA SER A 73 9.35 1.11 -6.08
C SER A 73 9.86 1.98 -7.23
N ILE A 74 9.16 1.96 -8.37
CA ILE A 74 9.45 2.86 -9.51
C ILE A 74 9.30 4.33 -9.10
N LEU A 75 8.19 4.68 -8.43
CA LEU A 75 7.96 6.04 -7.93
C LEU A 75 9.01 6.45 -6.90
N SER A 76 9.40 5.54 -6.00
CA SER A 76 10.50 5.75 -5.05
C SER A 76 11.80 6.11 -5.76
N LYS A 77 12.17 5.36 -6.83
CA LYS A 77 13.39 5.62 -7.60
C LYS A 77 13.34 6.93 -8.38
N LEU A 78 12.23 7.19 -9.07
CA LEU A 78 12.13 8.33 -10.00
C LEU A 78 11.87 9.67 -9.27
N LYS A 79 11.16 9.64 -8.15
CA LYS A 79 10.69 10.84 -7.45
C LYS A 79 11.28 11.01 -6.06
N GLY A 80 11.84 9.96 -5.49
CA GLY A 80 12.36 9.98 -4.12
C GLY A 80 11.30 10.32 -3.06
N PRO A 81 11.67 10.58 -1.83
CA PRO A 81 10.77 11.03 -0.76
C PRO A 81 10.30 12.46 -1.01
N VAL A 82 9.08 12.79 -0.56
CA VAL A 82 8.58 14.18 -0.54
C VAL A 82 9.26 14.97 0.57
N LYS A 83 9.47 14.32 1.71
CA LYS A 83 10.18 14.85 2.88
C LYS A 83 11.27 13.86 3.29
N PRO A 84 12.45 14.33 3.71
CA PRO A 84 13.58 13.44 4.04
C PRO A 84 13.28 12.44 5.17
N ASP A 85 12.35 12.78 6.05
CA ASP A 85 11.92 12.00 7.21
C ASP A 85 10.74 11.06 6.92
N MET A 86 10.29 10.98 5.64
CA MET A 86 9.19 10.10 5.23
C MET A 86 9.62 9.09 4.17
N PRO A 87 9.23 7.82 4.30
CA PRO A 87 9.50 6.83 3.25
C PRO A 87 8.69 7.19 2.00
N PRO A 88 9.28 7.08 0.79
CA PRO A 88 8.56 7.36 -0.45
C PRO A 88 7.47 6.34 -0.77
N PHE A 89 7.59 5.12 -0.24
CA PHE A 89 6.64 4.05 -0.48
C PHE A 89 6.34 3.26 0.79
N ILE A 90 5.05 3.15 1.13
CA ILE A 90 4.55 2.35 2.26
C ILE A 90 3.58 1.30 1.76
N GLY A 91 3.74 0.06 2.26
CA GLY A 91 2.81 -1.04 2.06
C GLY A 91 2.03 -1.33 3.35
N LEU A 92 0.73 -1.04 3.36
CA LEU A 92 -0.18 -1.42 4.43
C LEU A 92 -0.68 -2.86 4.20
N SER A 93 0.25 -3.80 4.19
CA SER A 93 -0.02 -5.21 3.92
C SER A 93 0.03 -5.97 5.24
N PRO A 94 -1.12 -6.39 5.77
CA PRO A 94 -1.15 -7.22 6.97
C PRO A 94 -0.52 -8.59 6.67
N LYS A 95 -0.01 -9.23 7.71
CA LYS A 95 0.44 -10.61 7.60
C LYS A 95 -0.77 -11.51 7.27
N THR A 96 -0.69 -12.26 6.18
CA THR A 96 -1.73 -13.21 5.72
C THR A 96 -1.15 -14.60 5.61
N GLY A 97 -2.02 -15.61 5.48
CA GLY A 97 -1.59 -17.00 5.25
C GLY A 97 -0.81 -17.16 3.94
N HIS A 98 -1.18 -16.38 2.91
CA HIS A 98 -0.48 -16.26 1.64
C HIS A 98 0.03 -14.83 1.47
N ILE A 99 1.24 -14.58 1.96
CA ILE A 99 1.84 -13.24 2.00
C ILE A 99 1.94 -12.60 0.61
N GLN A 100 2.16 -13.38 -0.44
CA GLN A 100 2.24 -12.89 -1.82
C GLN A 100 0.93 -12.28 -2.32
N TRP A 101 -0.21 -12.63 -1.75
CA TRP A 101 -1.51 -12.08 -2.16
C TRP A 101 -1.75 -10.67 -1.64
N SER A 102 -1.08 -10.29 -0.58
CA SER A 102 -1.13 -8.95 0.01
C SER A 102 0.19 -8.19 -0.11
N ASP A 103 1.18 -8.74 -0.78
CA ASP A 103 2.50 -8.12 -0.89
C ASP A 103 2.40 -6.80 -1.69
N PRO A 104 2.95 -5.67 -1.20
CA PRO A 104 3.01 -4.40 -1.92
C PRO A 104 3.93 -4.45 -3.15
N GLY A 105 4.50 -5.60 -3.44
CA GLY A 105 5.44 -5.84 -4.51
C GLY A 105 6.89 -5.64 -4.07
N LYS A 106 7.78 -6.18 -4.89
CA LYS A 106 9.23 -6.14 -4.67
C LYS A 106 9.84 -4.92 -5.32
N ALA A 107 11.01 -4.52 -4.83
CA ALA A 107 11.79 -3.47 -5.48
C ALA A 107 12.43 -3.94 -6.81
N GLY A 108 12.46 -5.25 -7.03
CA GLY A 108 13.00 -5.83 -8.24
C GLY A 108 14.47 -5.42 -8.47
N TYR A 109 14.84 -5.24 -9.72
CA TYR A 109 16.20 -4.82 -10.10
C TYR A 109 16.59 -3.39 -9.62
N LEU A 110 15.64 -2.62 -9.03
CA LEU A 110 15.96 -1.31 -8.44
C LEU A 110 16.66 -1.41 -7.09
N GLY A 111 16.65 -2.59 -6.48
CA GLY A 111 17.33 -2.84 -5.22
C GLY A 111 16.52 -2.47 -3.97
N PRO A 112 16.97 -2.93 -2.79
CA PRO A 112 16.23 -2.86 -1.52
C PRO A 112 15.96 -1.44 -1.02
N ALA A 113 16.76 -0.45 -1.40
CA ALA A 113 16.56 0.96 -1.05
C ALA A 113 15.22 1.53 -1.56
N HIS A 114 14.61 0.89 -2.55
CA HIS A 114 13.31 1.27 -3.11
C HIS A 114 12.17 0.33 -2.75
N ALA A 115 12.39 -0.59 -1.79
CA ALA A 115 11.36 -1.48 -1.29
C ALA A 115 10.31 -0.72 -0.48
N ALA A 116 9.09 -1.28 -0.41
CA ALA A 116 8.06 -0.74 0.46
C ALA A 116 8.47 -0.83 1.93
N PHE A 117 8.31 0.25 2.68
CA PHE A 117 8.32 0.20 4.13
C PHE A 117 6.99 -0.42 4.62
N LYS A 118 7.05 -1.39 5.53
CA LYS A 118 5.88 -2.16 6.01
C LYS A 118 5.70 -1.95 7.52
N PRO A 119 4.95 -0.93 7.96
CA PRO A 119 4.84 -0.59 9.39
C PRO A 119 4.02 -1.58 10.22
N SER A 120 3.24 -2.45 9.59
CA SER A 120 2.27 -3.32 10.27
C SER A 120 2.77 -4.72 10.61
N ALA A 121 3.90 -5.16 10.06
CA ALA A 121 4.36 -6.53 10.23
C ALA A 121 5.27 -6.71 11.47
N GLU A 122 6.33 -5.93 11.55
CA GLU A 122 7.36 -6.00 12.61
C GLU A 122 7.94 -4.61 12.91
N GLY A 123 7.55 -3.59 12.11
CA GLY A 123 8.18 -2.28 12.10
C GLY A 123 7.63 -1.28 13.12
N LYS A 124 6.58 -1.59 13.89
CA LYS A 124 6.06 -0.62 14.87
C LYS A 124 6.98 -0.51 16.07
N GLU A 125 7.60 -1.61 16.48
CA GLU A 125 8.61 -1.63 17.53
C GLU A 125 9.93 -1.04 17.05
N ASP A 126 10.26 -1.22 15.77
CA ASP A 126 11.46 -0.65 15.13
C ASP A 126 11.39 0.87 14.93
N MET A 127 10.21 1.47 15.03
CA MET A 127 10.03 2.93 14.97
C MET A 127 10.22 3.63 16.33
N THR A 128 10.48 2.89 17.39
CA THR A 128 10.73 3.44 18.72
C THR A 128 12.17 3.17 19.17
N LEU A 129 12.81 4.19 19.71
CA LEU A 129 14.15 4.06 20.27
C LEU A 129 14.07 3.35 21.62
N ASN A 130 14.11 2.01 21.60
CA ASN A 130 14.14 1.23 22.83
C ASN A 130 15.57 1.19 23.43
N GLY A 131 15.76 1.85 24.58
CA GLY A 131 17.01 1.79 25.33
C GLY A 131 18.19 2.57 24.73
N ILE A 132 17.98 3.38 23.69
CA ILE A 132 19.00 4.24 23.06
C ILE A 132 18.53 5.69 23.10
N THR A 133 19.35 6.59 23.62
CA THR A 133 19.06 8.03 23.54
C THR A 133 19.36 8.59 22.14
N LEU A 134 18.69 9.68 21.77
CA LEU A 134 18.95 10.40 20.50
C LEU A 134 20.42 10.82 20.37
N GLU A 135 21.07 11.18 21.46
CA GLU A 135 22.49 11.53 21.50
C GLU A 135 23.38 10.33 21.13
N ARG A 136 23.18 9.18 21.76
CA ARG A 136 23.88 7.93 21.43
C ARG A 136 23.64 7.47 20.00
N LEU A 137 22.43 7.67 19.49
CA LEU A 137 22.12 7.35 18.10
C LEU A 137 22.85 8.29 17.15
N SER A 138 22.91 9.59 17.46
CA SER A 138 23.66 10.59 16.69
C SER A 138 25.16 10.28 16.66
N ASP A 139 25.74 9.88 17.80
CA ASP A 139 27.17 9.53 17.88
C ASP A 139 27.50 8.26 17.10
N ARG A 140 26.64 7.26 17.16
CA ARG A 140 26.76 6.05 16.30
C ARG A 140 26.70 6.40 14.82
N LYS A 141 25.81 7.32 14.42
CA LYS A 141 25.73 7.80 13.04
C LYS A 141 27.01 8.51 12.60
N LYS A 142 27.60 9.38 13.44
CA LYS A 142 28.88 10.04 13.14
C LYS A 142 30.00 9.03 12.97
N LEU A 143 30.06 8.02 13.84
CA LEU A 143 31.05 6.95 13.77
C LEU A 143 30.89 6.12 12.49
N LEU A 144 29.66 5.71 12.15
CA LEU A 144 29.36 5.00 10.93
C LEU A 144 29.78 5.81 9.69
N HIS A 145 29.44 7.10 9.66
CA HIS A 145 29.83 7.99 8.57
C HIS A 145 31.35 8.10 8.40
N SER A 146 32.10 8.10 9.50
CA SER A 146 33.57 8.10 9.44
C SER A 146 34.14 6.81 8.85
N PHE A 147 33.53 5.65 9.15
CA PHE A 147 33.92 4.37 8.54
C PHE A 147 33.50 4.27 7.08
N ASP A 148 32.35 4.81 6.69
CA ASP A 148 31.85 4.79 5.32
C ASP A 148 32.64 5.74 4.42
N GLN A 149 33.22 6.83 4.93
CA GLN A 149 34.15 7.67 4.19
C GLN A 149 35.41 6.89 3.79
N LEU A 150 35.96 6.07 4.69
CA LEU A 150 37.09 5.19 4.38
C LEU A 150 36.77 4.14 3.30
N ARG A 151 35.51 3.68 3.26
CA ARG A 151 35.06 2.70 2.24
C ARG A 151 34.76 3.33 0.89
N ARG A 152 34.32 4.60 0.84
CA ARG A 152 34.00 5.33 -0.40
C ARG A 152 35.19 5.50 -1.32
N ASP A 153 36.38 5.68 -0.75
CA ASP A 153 37.60 5.79 -1.53
C ASP A 153 37.96 4.52 -2.31
N VAL A 154 37.24 3.41 -2.04
CA VAL A 154 37.44 2.09 -2.62
C VAL A 154 36.24 1.60 -3.46
N ASP A 155 35.04 2.24 -3.32
CA ASP A 155 33.81 1.74 -3.96
C ASP A 155 33.38 2.58 -5.17
N ASN A 156 33.66 2.06 -6.36
CA ASN A 156 33.22 2.62 -7.65
C ASN A 156 31.78 2.17 -8.04
N SER A 157 31.05 1.43 -7.19
CA SER A 157 29.77 0.78 -7.56
C SER A 157 28.52 1.62 -7.26
N GLY A 158 28.63 2.71 -6.50
CA GLY A 158 27.47 3.51 -6.05
C GLY A 158 26.57 2.83 -5.01
N LEU A 159 26.92 1.62 -4.55
CA LEU A 159 26.17 0.85 -3.55
C LEU A 159 26.19 1.55 -2.19
N ILE A 160 27.29 2.18 -1.81
CA ILE A 160 27.45 2.89 -0.53
C ILE A 160 26.59 4.15 -0.51
N GLU A 161 26.50 4.87 -1.63
CA GLU A 161 25.69 6.08 -1.75
C GLU A 161 24.18 5.77 -1.55
N GLY A 162 23.71 4.65 -2.08
CA GLY A 162 22.36 4.13 -1.84
C GLY A 162 22.10 3.73 -0.38
N MET A 163 23.09 3.14 0.28
CA MET A 163 23.01 2.79 1.70
C MET A 163 22.97 4.02 2.60
N ASP A 164 23.72 5.08 2.27
CA ASP A 164 23.71 6.33 3.02
C ASP A 164 22.35 7.03 2.98
N ALA A 165 21.73 7.09 1.81
CA ALA A 165 20.40 7.67 1.64
C ALA A 165 19.36 6.88 2.47
N TYR A 166 19.46 5.55 2.47
CA TYR A 166 18.59 4.67 3.26
C TYR A 166 18.78 4.87 4.77
N ASN A 167 20.03 4.93 5.23
CA ASN A 167 20.36 5.16 6.63
C ASN A 167 19.90 6.56 7.10
N GLN A 168 20.05 7.59 6.27
CA GLN A 168 19.55 8.94 6.56
C GLN A 168 18.01 8.95 6.66
N GLN A 169 17.33 8.27 5.78
CA GLN A 169 15.88 8.15 5.82
C GLN A 169 15.39 7.41 7.07
N ALA A 170 16.01 6.27 7.39
CA ALA A 170 15.68 5.50 8.60
C ALA A 170 15.90 6.35 9.87
N PHE A 171 16.99 7.09 9.93
CA PHE A 171 17.27 8.00 11.03
C PHE A 171 16.23 9.13 11.12
N GLY A 172 15.85 9.73 10.00
CA GLY A 172 14.81 10.75 9.93
C GLY A 172 13.47 10.24 10.45
N MET A 173 13.06 9.03 10.05
CA MET A 173 11.83 8.39 10.54
C MET A 173 11.84 8.17 12.05
N LEU A 174 12.95 7.67 12.61
CA LEU A 174 13.09 7.41 14.04
C LEU A 174 13.10 8.68 14.90
N THR A 175 13.59 9.79 14.34
CA THR A 175 13.76 11.04 15.09
C THR A 175 12.60 12.01 14.98
N SER A 176 11.84 11.99 13.87
CA SER A 176 10.75 12.96 13.65
C SER A 176 9.45 12.62 14.38
N GLY A 177 9.21 11.33 14.65
CA GLY A 177 7.95 10.86 15.24
C GLY A 177 6.70 11.02 14.34
N LYS A 178 6.79 11.78 13.25
CA LYS A 178 5.63 12.10 12.38
C LYS A 178 5.00 10.87 11.73
N LEU A 179 5.83 9.89 11.34
CA LEU A 179 5.32 8.64 10.78
C LEU A 179 4.55 7.84 11.83
N ALA A 180 5.07 7.75 13.06
CA ALA A 180 4.39 7.10 14.17
C ALA A 180 3.06 7.80 14.50
N GLU A 181 3.04 9.14 14.47
CA GLU A 181 1.82 9.93 14.66
C GLU A 181 0.79 9.70 13.55
N ALA A 182 1.22 9.60 12.29
CA ALA A 182 0.34 9.32 11.16
C ALA A 182 -0.29 7.92 11.25
N LEU A 183 0.44 6.95 11.79
CA LEU A 183 -0.04 5.58 12.00
C LEU A 183 -0.95 5.43 13.24
N ASP A 184 -0.97 6.42 14.13
CA ASP A 184 -1.82 6.41 15.33
C ASP A 184 -3.23 6.92 15.00
N LEU A 185 -4.14 5.99 14.72
CA LEU A 185 -5.56 6.30 14.48
C LEU A 185 -6.30 6.74 15.76
N GLY A 186 -5.72 6.59 16.95
CA GLY A 186 -6.30 7.09 18.20
C GLY A 186 -6.37 8.62 18.24
N ARG A 187 -5.55 9.30 17.43
CA ARG A 187 -5.52 10.77 17.29
C ARG A 187 -6.57 11.32 16.34
N GLU A 188 -7.26 10.46 15.60
CA GLU A 188 -8.26 10.89 14.62
C GLU A 188 -9.64 11.04 15.25
N ASP A 189 -10.43 11.99 14.77
CA ASP A 189 -11.80 12.18 15.20
C ASP A 189 -12.64 10.92 15.01
N VAL A 190 -13.45 10.58 16.01
CA VAL A 190 -14.26 9.36 16.02
C VAL A 190 -15.25 9.34 14.85
N LYS A 191 -15.89 10.48 14.53
CA LYS A 191 -16.87 10.58 13.44
C LYS A 191 -16.19 10.37 12.07
N LEU A 192 -14.97 10.89 11.93
CA LEU A 192 -14.18 10.68 10.71
C LEU A 192 -13.81 9.20 10.55
N ARG A 193 -13.34 8.56 11.62
CA ARG A 193 -13.06 7.11 11.60
C ARG A 193 -14.32 6.30 11.27
N ASP A 194 -15.47 6.67 11.79
CA ASP A 194 -16.75 5.99 11.52
C ASP A 194 -17.21 6.21 10.07
N ARG A 195 -16.90 7.36 9.45
CA ARG A 195 -17.18 7.62 8.04
C ARG A 195 -16.42 6.64 7.13
N TYR A 196 -15.15 6.38 7.42
CA TYR A 196 -14.36 5.34 6.71
C TYR A 196 -14.85 3.92 7.03
N GLY A 197 -15.35 3.71 8.24
CA GLY A 197 -15.65 2.40 8.81
C GLY A 197 -14.43 1.78 9.50
N ARG A 198 -14.69 0.84 10.40
CA ARG A 198 -13.63 0.19 11.20
C ARG A 198 -13.14 -1.10 10.56
N GLY A 199 -14.06 -1.93 10.16
CA GLY A 199 -13.77 -3.27 9.69
C GLY A 199 -13.28 -4.22 10.79
N THR A 200 -12.57 -5.25 10.42
CA THR A 200 -12.06 -6.26 11.34
C THR A 200 -10.65 -6.69 10.98
N ALA A 201 -9.81 -6.85 12.01
CA ALA A 201 -8.45 -7.39 11.85
C ALA A 201 -8.43 -8.91 11.64
N LYS A 202 -9.56 -9.59 11.78
CA LYS A 202 -9.65 -11.04 11.55
C LYS A 202 -9.36 -11.35 10.08
N LEU A 203 -8.42 -12.25 9.85
CA LEU A 203 -8.12 -12.74 8.51
C LEU A 203 -9.33 -13.44 7.89
N THR A 204 -9.58 -13.19 6.64
CA THR A 204 -10.60 -13.89 5.85
C THR A 204 -9.94 -15.05 5.14
N ALA A 205 -9.93 -16.20 5.78
CA ALA A 205 -9.20 -17.38 5.31
C ALA A 205 -7.70 -17.04 5.06
N ASP A 206 -7.24 -17.20 3.84
CA ASP A 206 -5.88 -16.93 3.37
C ASP A 206 -5.68 -15.51 2.79
N GLY A 207 -6.77 -14.73 2.70
CA GLY A 207 -6.72 -13.35 2.22
C GLY A 207 -6.43 -12.32 3.30
N ALA A 208 -6.45 -11.05 2.92
CA ALA A 208 -6.29 -9.93 3.83
C ALA A 208 -7.51 -9.75 4.75
N PRO A 209 -7.34 -9.14 5.92
CA PRO A 209 -8.47 -8.75 6.77
C PRO A 209 -9.29 -7.63 6.10
N LYS A 210 -10.53 -7.45 6.55
CA LYS A 210 -11.42 -6.38 6.09
C LYS A 210 -11.20 -5.11 6.92
N LEU A 211 -9.99 -4.54 6.84
CA LEU A 211 -9.57 -3.37 7.60
C LEU A 211 -9.85 -2.08 6.82
N LEU A 212 -10.98 -1.45 7.11
CA LEU A 212 -11.32 -0.14 6.54
C LEU A 212 -10.44 0.99 7.11
N ASP A 213 -9.90 0.82 8.31
CA ASP A 213 -8.90 1.71 8.90
C ASP A 213 -7.66 1.92 7.98
N HIS A 214 -7.34 0.97 7.09
CA HIS A 214 -6.24 1.12 6.14
C HIS A 214 -6.49 2.20 5.09
N PHE A 215 -7.74 2.46 4.70
CA PHE A 215 -8.06 3.57 3.80
C PHE A 215 -7.80 4.92 4.47
N LEU A 216 -8.17 5.05 5.74
CA LEU A 216 -7.87 6.25 6.53
C LEU A 216 -6.37 6.41 6.79
N LEU A 217 -5.65 5.32 7.08
CA LEU A 217 -4.18 5.34 7.20
C LEU A 217 -3.53 5.79 5.90
N ALA A 218 -4.00 5.31 4.75
CA ALA A 218 -3.47 5.73 3.45
C ALA A 218 -3.59 7.25 3.24
N ARG A 219 -4.75 7.85 3.57
CA ARG A 219 -4.94 9.31 3.56
C ARG A 219 -3.90 10.01 4.45
N ARG A 220 -3.82 9.63 5.72
CA ARG A 220 -2.92 10.24 6.71
C ARG A 220 -1.45 10.17 6.29
N LEU A 221 -1.05 9.04 5.73
CA LEU A 221 0.31 8.85 5.23
C LEU A 221 0.63 9.76 4.04
N VAL A 222 -0.31 9.95 3.12
CA VAL A 222 -0.15 10.90 2.01
C VAL A 222 -0.05 12.34 2.53
N GLU A 223 -0.87 12.72 3.49
CA GLU A 223 -0.84 14.06 4.12
C GLU A 223 0.51 14.39 4.76
N VAL A 224 1.16 13.44 5.41
CA VAL A 224 2.50 13.66 6.01
C VAL A 224 3.63 13.60 4.99
N GLY A 225 3.35 13.19 3.75
CA GLY A 225 4.30 13.24 2.63
C GLY A 225 4.81 11.89 2.13
N VAL A 226 4.11 10.80 2.42
CA VAL A 226 4.35 9.52 1.74
C VAL A 226 3.84 9.63 0.31
N ARG A 227 4.67 9.29 -0.67
CA ARG A 227 4.33 9.46 -2.09
C ARG A 227 3.45 8.37 -2.64
N CYS A 228 3.62 7.16 -2.17
CA CYS A 228 2.87 5.99 -2.61
C CYS A 228 2.48 5.13 -1.41
N VAL A 229 1.21 4.80 -1.32
CA VAL A 229 0.69 3.86 -0.32
C VAL A 229 -0.04 2.76 -1.04
N SER A 230 0.33 1.50 -0.79
CA SER A 230 -0.46 0.35 -1.20
C SER A 230 -1.15 -0.27 0.01
N LEU A 231 -2.34 -0.81 -0.20
CA LEU A 231 -3.09 -1.52 0.83
C LEU A 231 -3.72 -2.79 0.27
N SER A 232 -3.98 -3.76 1.15
CA SER A 232 -4.71 -4.98 0.84
C SER A 232 -6.00 -5.00 1.64
N PHE A 233 -7.09 -5.41 1.00
CA PHE A 233 -8.41 -5.46 1.60
C PHE A 233 -9.12 -6.73 1.18
N SER A 234 -9.60 -7.53 2.15
CA SER A 234 -10.40 -8.73 1.96
C SER A 234 -9.72 -9.85 1.15
N ARG A 235 -10.50 -10.82 0.74
CA ARG A 235 -10.11 -11.95 -0.10
C ARG A 235 -11.00 -12.00 -1.33
N TRP A 236 -10.44 -11.76 -2.49
CA TRP A 236 -11.23 -11.67 -3.74
C TRP A 236 -11.25 -12.96 -4.55
N ASP A 237 -10.45 -13.93 -4.17
CA ASP A 237 -10.44 -15.27 -4.78
C ASP A 237 -11.48 -16.19 -4.10
N TRP A 238 -12.71 -16.00 -4.45
CA TRP A 238 -13.83 -16.76 -3.89
C TRP A 238 -14.11 -17.99 -4.72
N HIS A 239 -13.88 -19.18 -4.15
CA HIS A 239 -14.14 -20.46 -4.77
C HIS A 239 -15.59 -20.96 -4.63
N GLY A 240 -16.47 -20.18 -4.04
CA GLY A 240 -17.89 -20.48 -3.86
C GLY A 240 -18.62 -19.42 -3.06
N GLY A 241 -19.94 -19.34 -3.22
CA GLY A 241 -20.78 -18.35 -2.56
C GLY A 241 -20.47 -16.91 -2.96
N ASN A 242 -20.03 -16.68 -4.20
CA ASN A 242 -19.46 -15.42 -4.68
C ASN A 242 -20.39 -14.23 -4.44
N PHE A 243 -21.67 -14.35 -4.77
CA PHE A 243 -22.63 -13.26 -4.58
C PHE A 243 -22.87 -12.94 -3.10
N ASN A 244 -22.95 -13.95 -2.23
CA ASN A 244 -23.11 -13.74 -0.79
C ASN A 244 -21.88 -13.04 -0.19
N ARG A 245 -20.68 -13.41 -0.63
CA ARG A 245 -19.42 -12.76 -0.21
C ARG A 245 -19.32 -11.34 -0.76
N ALA A 246 -19.70 -11.12 -2.01
CA ALA A 246 -19.74 -9.80 -2.61
C ALA A 246 -20.68 -8.86 -1.85
N ARG A 247 -21.87 -9.29 -1.46
CA ARG A 247 -22.80 -8.51 -0.62
C ARG A 247 -22.22 -8.11 0.74
N GLN A 248 -21.25 -8.86 1.24
CA GLN A 248 -20.55 -8.50 2.48
C GLN A 248 -19.38 -7.54 2.26
N ASP A 249 -18.63 -7.72 1.16
CA ASP A 249 -17.35 -7.04 0.95
C ASP A 249 -17.47 -5.76 0.12
N PHE A 250 -18.36 -5.75 -0.89
CA PHE A 250 -18.52 -4.60 -1.78
C PHE A 250 -19.02 -3.34 -1.06
N PRO A 251 -20.03 -3.41 -0.17
CA PRO A 251 -20.45 -2.22 0.59
C PRO A 251 -19.34 -1.65 1.50
N MET A 252 -18.48 -2.52 2.05
CA MET A 252 -17.33 -2.05 2.85
C MET A 252 -16.29 -1.37 1.96
N LEU A 253 -15.98 -1.96 0.80
CA LEU A 253 -15.08 -1.34 -0.17
C LEU A 253 -15.64 -0.01 -0.67
N ASP A 254 -16.94 0.05 -0.99
CA ASP A 254 -17.64 1.27 -1.40
C ASP A 254 -17.49 2.36 -0.33
N GLN A 255 -17.68 2.02 0.95
CA GLN A 255 -17.53 2.96 2.06
C GLN A 255 -16.09 3.48 2.19
N GLY A 256 -15.11 2.61 2.33
CA GLY A 256 -13.73 3.02 2.59
C GLY A 256 -13.08 3.75 1.42
N LEU A 257 -13.31 3.25 0.19
CA LEU A 257 -12.74 3.85 -1.00
C LEU A 257 -13.35 5.22 -1.34
N THR A 258 -14.67 5.36 -1.21
CA THR A 258 -15.32 6.66 -1.46
C THR A 258 -14.95 7.70 -0.42
N ALA A 259 -14.85 7.33 0.86
CA ALA A 259 -14.37 8.23 1.90
C ALA A 259 -12.95 8.72 1.62
N LEU A 260 -12.07 7.82 1.15
CA LEU A 260 -10.70 8.19 0.75
C LEU A 260 -10.69 9.17 -0.43
N VAL A 261 -11.47 8.89 -1.48
CA VAL A 261 -11.52 9.75 -2.68
C VAL A 261 -12.15 11.12 -2.38
N GLU A 262 -13.10 11.20 -1.45
CA GLU A 262 -13.66 12.48 -1.01
C GLU A 262 -12.65 13.35 -0.25
N ASP A 263 -11.71 12.72 0.48
CA ASP A 263 -10.73 13.43 1.30
C ASP A 263 -9.45 13.83 0.52
N LEU A 264 -9.19 13.23 -0.65
CA LEU A 264 -8.05 13.53 -1.53
C LEU A 264 -8.40 14.54 -2.62
#